data_af6659623f975e91b3b2808794a0d20b
#
_entry.id   af6659623f975e91b3b2808794a0d20b
#
_cell.length_a   1.000
_cell.length_b   1.000
_cell.length_c   1.000
_cell.angle_alpha   90.00
_cell.angle_beta   90.00
_cell.angle_gamma   90.00
#
_symmetry.space_group_name_H-M   'P 1'
#
loop_
_entity.id
_entity.type
_entity.pdbx_description
1 polymer ?
#
loop_
_entity_poly.entity_id
_entity_poly.type
_entity_poly.pdbx_seq_one_letter_code
_entity_poly.pdbx_strand_id
1 'polypeptide(L)'
;MVDKKVLKKKFQEEWEKHYKLQFFEDMGFVRKKCKVCGQTFWTLDPDREVCGEPEHNGYQFIGNPAGKRRSYTETWDAMAEFYAKNGHTIIDRYPVVARWRDDLYFTIASIAVFQPYAVAGEVEPPANPLLIPQPCLRFKDVENVGLSGRHFTNFVMVGQHAFNRPDKEVLWKNEAIELIYRFMTEAVGIPKEEIVFHEDVWAGGGNFGPSIEYFVRGLELGNVVFMQFKETDDGYEQLQTRVIDHGIGLSRFAWISNGTRTAYDVVFPSVMEYLKEFYTPDVPETVLNEFAKMSGKLNFDEVEDMGALMREIEQKLNYPNFFEQYRPFAELYAIGDHTKTLLFAVNDGAFPSNV
;
A
#
# COMPACT_ATOMS: atom_id res chain seq x y z
N MET A 1 0.68 -4.15 -24.17
CA MET A 1 0.46 -4.01 -22.70
C MET A 1 -0.59 -5.03 -22.29
N VAL A 2 -0.27 -5.90 -21.36
CA VAL A 2 -1.18 -6.99 -20.93
C VAL A 2 -2.34 -6.38 -20.12
N ASP A 3 -3.57 -6.75 -20.45
CA ASP A 3 -4.76 -6.30 -19.70
C ASP A 3 -4.80 -6.95 -18.29
N LYS A 4 -4.65 -6.11 -17.26
CA LYS A 4 -4.66 -6.54 -15.85
C LYS A 4 -5.94 -7.31 -15.49
N LYS A 5 -7.12 -6.92 -16.02
CA LYS A 5 -8.40 -7.60 -15.73
C LYS A 5 -8.43 -9.00 -16.33
N VAL A 6 -7.91 -9.15 -17.54
CA VAL A 6 -7.81 -10.46 -18.21
C VAL A 6 -6.85 -11.38 -17.47
N LEU A 7 -5.68 -10.86 -17.06
CA LEU A 7 -4.71 -11.61 -16.25
C LEU A 7 -5.29 -12.04 -14.90
N LYS A 8 -5.97 -11.13 -14.19
CA LYS A 8 -6.58 -11.42 -12.89
C LYS A 8 -7.57 -12.58 -13.00
N LYS A 9 -8.46 -12.54 -14.02
CA LYS A 9 -9.41 -13.62 -14.28
C LYS A 9 -8.69 -14.93 -14.56
N LYS A 10 -7.69 -14.93 -15.44
CA LYS A 10 -6.92 -16.13 -15.78
C LYS A 10 -6.23 -16.73 -14.55
N PHE A 11 -5.54 -15.93 -13.74
CA PHE A 11 -4.84 -16.41 -12.55
C PHE A 11 -5.79 -16.89 -11.46
N GLN A 12 -7.01 -16.31 -11.38
CA GLN A 12 -8.05 -16.79 -10.46
C GLN A 12 -8.69 -18.11 -10.93
N GLU A 13 -8.78 -18.35 -12.23
CA GLU A 13 -9.20 -19.65 -12.79
C GLU A 13 -8.13 -20.72 -12.52
N GLU A 14 -6.85 -20.35 -12.62
CA GLU A 14 -5.69 -21.20 -12.32
C GLU A 14 -5.19 -21.02 -10.86
N TRP A 15 -6.09 -20.72 -9.92
CA TRP A 15 -5.72 -20.30 -8.55
C TRP A 15 -4.85 -21.29 -7.78
N GLU A 16 -5.02 -22.58 -8.01
CA GLU A 16 -4.20 -23.63 -7.37
C GLU A 16 -2.72 -23.48 -7.69
N LYS A 17 -2.39 -22.99 -8.87
CA LYS A 17 -1.03 -22.72 -9.32
C LYS A 17 -0.48 -21.39 -8.78
N HIS A 18 -1.36 -20.39 -8.64
CA HIS A 18 -0.93 -19.01 -8.39
C HIS A 18 -1.11 -18.57 -6.94
N TYR A 19 -2.21 -18.97 -6.27
CA TYR A 19 -2.62 -18.46 -4.96
C TYR A 19 -2.79 -19.53 -3.88
N LYS A 20 -2.76 -20.83 -4.25
CA LYS A 20 -2.75 -21.92 -3.28
C LYS A 20 -1.38 -22.01 -2.64
N LEU A 21 -1.25 -21.44 -1.44
CA LEU A 21 -0.01 -21.47 -0.66
C LEU A 21 -0.13 -22.51 0.44
N GLN A 22 0.93 -23.30 0.66
CA GLN A 22 1.00 -24.24 1.76
C GLN A 22 0.80 -23.56 3.10
N PHE A 23 1.34 -22.33 3.25
CA PHE A 23 1.14 -21.49 4.43
C PHE A 23 -0.36 -21.27 4.75
N PHE A 24 -1.20 -21.01 3.76
CA PHE A 24 -2.63 -20.82 4.00
C PHE A 24 -3.32 -22.11 4.49
N GLU A 25 -2.92 -23.25 3.94
CA GLU A 25 -3.45 -24.56 4.34
C GLU A 25 -3.02 -24.89 5.79
N ASP A 26 -1.73 -24.75 6.11
CA ASP A 26 -1.17 -25.04 7.42
C ASP A 26 -1.75 -24.16 8.54
N MET A 27 -2.05 -22.89 8.22
CA MET A 27 -2.65 -21.93 9.15
C MET A 27 -4.17 -22.03 9.24
N GLY A 28 -4.83 -22.78 8.34
CA GLY A 28 -6.28 -22.95 8.32
C GLY A 28 -7.04 -21.78 7.68
N PHE A 29 -6.39 -21.02 6.79
CA PHE A 29 -7.10 -20.00 5.99
C PHE A 29 -8.07 -20.65 5.02
N VAL A 30 -9.27 -20.08 4.91
CA VAL A 30 -10.29 -20.49 3.96
C VAL A 30 -10.39 -19.47 2.81
N ARG A 31 -10.50 -20.01 1.58
CA ARG A 31 -10.70 -19.20 0.36
C ARG A 31 -12.18 -18.90 0.18
N LYS A 32 -12.54 -17.61 0.05
CA LYS A 32 -13.92 -17.13 -0.06
C LYS A 32 -14.08 -16.12 -1.20
N LYS A 33 -15.33 -15.87 -1.59
CA LYS A 33 -15.70 -14.75 -2.47
C LYS A 33 -16.52 -13.73 -1.71
N CYS A 34 -16.18 -12.46 -1.86
CA CYS A 34 -16.91 -11.35 -1.28
C CYS A 34 -18.34 -11.28 -1.84
N LYS A 35 -19.34 -11.22 -0.97
CA LYS A 35 -20.76 -11.11 -1.37
C LYS A 35 -21.09 -9.79 -2.05
N VAL A 36 -20.29 -8.74 -1.83
CA VAL A 36 -20.53 -7.38 -2.36
C VAL A 36 -19.86 -7.20 -3.73
N CYS A 37 -18.56 -7.43 -3.84
CA CYS A 37 -17.80 -7.12 -5.06
C CYS A 37 -17.32 -8.37 -5.83
N GLY A 38 -17.49 -9.58 -5.28
CA GLY A 38 -17.01 -10.82 -5.90
C GLY A 38 -15.51 -11.07 -5.81
N GLN A 39 -14.73 -10.17 -5.16
CA GLN A 39 -13.29 -10.33 -4.92
C GLN A 39 -13.01 -11.65 -4.18
N THR A 40 -12.03 -12.40 -4.65
CA THR A 40 -11.57 -13.62 -3.96
C THR A 40 -10.56 -13.24 -2.87
N PHE A 41 -10.76 -13.80 -1.69
CA PHE A 41 -9.93 -13.52 -0.52
C PHE A 41 -9.76 -14.77 0.38
N TRP A 42 -8.72 -14.70 1.25
CA TRP A 42 -8.40 -15.73 2.23
C TRP A 42 -8.52 -15.14 3.63
N THR A 43 -9.10 -15.90 4.56
CA THR A 43 -9.38 -15.46 5.94
C THR A 43 -9.36 -16.66 6.90
N LEU A 44 -9.02 -16.39 8.18
CA LEU A 44 -9.17 -17.37 9.27
C LEU A 44 -10.59 -17.39 9.84
N ASP A 45 -11.44 -16.44 9.47
CA ASP A 45 -12.85 -16.38 9.88
C ASP A 45 -13.74 -17.00 8.80
N PRO A 46 -14.25 -18.25 9.01
CA PRO A 46 -15.09 -18.93 8.03
C PRO A 46 -16.44 -18.23 7.81
N ASP A 47 -16.89 -17.41 8.76
CA ASP A 47 -18.17 -16.69 8.67
C ASP A 47 -18.04 -15.33 8.00
N ARG A 48 -16.84 -14.85 7.72
CA ARG A 48 -16.59 -13.59 7.03
C ARG A 48 -17.20 -13.60 5.63
N GLU A 49 -18.04 -12.62 5.35
CA GLU A 49 -18.79 -12.52 4.08
C GLU A 49 -18.21 -11.47 3.12
N VAL A 50 -17.43 -10.51 3.64
CA VAL A 50 -16.87 -9.39 2.88
C VAL A 50 -15.35 -9.38 2.95
N CYS A 51 -14.73 -8.95 1.87
CA CYS A 51 -13.29 -9.04 1.69
C CYS A 51 -12.45 -8.05 2.51
N GLY A 52 -13.06 -7.03 3.14
CA GLY A 52 -12.33 -6.05 3.95
C GLY A 52 -11.94 -4.77 3.21
N GLU A 53 -12.38 -4.60 1.95
CA GLU A 53 -12.23 -3.33 1.24
C GLU A 53 -12.98 -2.19 1.95
N PRO A 54 -12.42 -0.97 1.99
CA PRO A 54 -13.04 0.16 2.69
C PRO A 54 -14.36 0.62 2.05
N GLU A 55 -14.59 0.34 0.77
CA GLU A 55 -15.84 0.63 0.06
C GLU A 55 -17.04 -0.07 0.69
N HIS A 56 -16.83 -1.22 1.33
CA HIS A 56 -17.91 -2.00 1.94
C HIS A 56 -18.26 -1.51 3.34
N ASN A 57 -17.25 -1.45 4.23
CA ASN A 57 -17.47 -1.20 5.66
C ASN A 57 -16.74 0.06 6.18
N GLY A 58 -16.03 0.78 5.33
CA GLY A 58 -15.18 1.90 5.72
C GLY A 58 -13.96 1.48 6.56
N TYR A 59 -13.28 2.45 7.12
CA TYR A 59 -12.14 2.24 8.01
C TYR A 59 -12.61 1.94 9.43
N GLN A 60 -12.58 0.67 9.81
CA GLN A 60 -13.04 0.20 11.13
C GLN A 60 -12.01 0.44 12.24
N PHE A 61 -10.77 0.80 11.89
CA PHE A 61 -9.70 1.10 12.83
C PHE A 61 -9.70 2.55 13.35
N ILE A 62 -10.43 3.47 12.74
CA ILE A 62 -10.53 4.87 13.21
C ILE A 62 -11.20 4.89 14.60
N GLY A 63 -10.46 5.41 15.59
CA GLY A 63 -10.86 5.35 17.01
C GLY A 63 -10.79 3.96 17.64
N ASN A 64 -10.39 2.93 16.89
CA ASN A 64 -10.25 1.54 17.32
C ASN A 64 -8.99 0.94 16.70
N PRO A 65 -7.78 1.36 17.13
CA PRO A 65 -6.52 0.95 16.53
C PRO A 65 -6.27 -0.54 16.64
N ALA A 66 -5.51 -1.11 15.69
CA ALA A 66 -5.07 -2.49 15.72
C ALA A 66 -3.57 -2.58 16.01
N GLY A 67 -3.21 -3.47 16.95
CA GLY A 67 -1.83 -3.70 17.33
C GLY A 67 -1.26 -2.69 18.32
N LYS A 68 0.06 -2.74 18.49
CA LYS A 68 0.81 -1.88 19.42
C LYS A 68 0.98 -0.49 18.82
N ARG A 69 0.58 0.54 19.54
CA ARG A 69 0.77 1.93 19.15
C ARG A 69 2.25 2.26 18.97
N ARG A 70 2.59 2.84 17.83
CA ARG A 70 3.94 3.30 17.47
C ARG A 70 3.86 4.58 16.65
N SER A 71 4.85 5.45 16.81
CA SER A 71 5.10 6.56 15.90
C SER A 71 5.52 6.04 14.52
N TYR A 72 5.61 6.93 13.56
CA TYR A 72 6.05 6.58 12.20
C TYR A 72 7.48 5.99 12.17
N THR A 73 8.40 6.60 12.92
CA THR A 73 9.79 6.12 13.02
C THR A 73 9.89 4.81 13.79
N GLU A 74 9.21 4.68 14.94
CA GLU A 74 9.19 3.42 15.69
C GLU A 74 8.57 2.26 14.89
N THR A 75 7.65 2.56 13.96
CA THR A 75 7.09 1.55 13.05
C THR A 75 8.16 1.06 12.08
N TRP A 76 8.98 1.97 11.53
CA TRP A 76 10.12 1.60 10.70
C TRP A 76 11.15 0.77 11.48
N ASP A 77 11.54 1.21 12.67
CA ASP A 77 12.54 0.54 13.49
C ASP A 77 12.10 -0.90 13.82
N ALA A 78 10.84 -1.10 14.20
CA ALA A 78 10.28 -2.42 14.46
C ALA A 78 10.26 -3.31 13.20
N MET A 79 9.99 -2.73 12.02
CA MET A 79 10.00 -3.45 10.75
C MET A 79 11.43 -3.85 10.36
N ALA A 80 12.37 -2.90 10.41
CA ALA A 80 13.77 -3.15 10.10
C ALA A 80 14.38 -4.22 11.03
N GLU A 81 14.10 -4.13 12.33
CA GLU A 81 14.56 -5.11 13.32
C GLU A 81 13.99 -6.51 13.03
N PHE A 82 12.68 -6.61 12.74
CA PHE A 82 12.03 -7.88 12.46
C PHE A 82 12.63 -8.55 11.21
N TYR A 83 12.74 -7.80 10.10
CA TYR A 83 13.26 -8.35 8.86
C TYR A 83 14.76 -8.67 8.92
N ALA A 84 15.56 -7.85 9.63
CA ALA A 84 16.97 -8.15 9.88
C ALA A 84 17.16 -9.46 10.66
N LYS A 85 16.35 -9.70 11.70
CA LYS A 85 16.33 -10.97 12.47
C LYS A 85 15.90 -12.17 11.63
N ASN A 86 15.17 -11.94 10.55
CA ASN A 86 14.74 -12.97 9.60
C ASN A 86 15.60 -12.97 8.30
N GLY A 87 16.87 -12.56 8.41
CA GLY A 87 17.89 -12.76 7.38
C GLY A 87 17.94 -11.74 6.24
N HIS A 88 17.18 -10.63 6.34
CA HIS A 88 17.23 -9.55 5.36
C HIS A 88 18.33 -8.53 5.68
N THR A 89 19.01 -8.08 4.65
CA THR A 89 19.93 -6.93 4.76
C THR A 89 19.14 -5.64 4.61
N ILE A 90 19.25 -4.75 5.58
CA ILE A 90 18.65 -3.42 5.51
C ILE A 90 19.59 -2.53 4.69
N ILE A 91 19.10 -1.93 3.63
CA ILE A 91 19.86 -1.04 2.75
C ILE A 91 19.31 0.38 2.76
N ASP A 92 20.15 1.34 2.38
CA ASP A 92 19.74 2.75 2.27
C ASP A 92 18.79 2.96 1.09
N ARG A 93 17.99 4.04 1.18
CA ARG A 93 17.10 4.47 0.11
C ARG A 93 17.85 4.94 -1.13
N TYR A 94 17.23 4.82 -2.27
CA TYR A 94 17.65 5.48 -3.51
C TYR A 94 16.98 6.85 -3.68
N PRO A 95 17.52 7.72 -4.56
CA PRO A 95 16.89 8.99 -4.89
C PRO A 95 15.46 8.82 -5.42
N VAL A 96 14.59 9.81 -5.16
CA VAL A 96 13.24 9.84 -5.77
C VAL A 96 13.27 10.23 -7.24
N VAL A 97 14.37 10.82 -7.73
CA VAL A 97 14.57 11.11 -9.16
C VAL A 97 15.21 9.90 -9.84
N ALA A 98 14.46 9.25 -10.72
CA ALA A 98 14.84 7.96 -11.35
C ALA A 98 15.77 8.16 -12.56
N ARG A 99 17.00 8.65 -12.33
CA ARG A 99 17.98 8.96 -13.40
C ARG A 99 18.54 7.75 -14.15
N TRP A 100 18.32 6.55 -13.66
CA TRP A 100 18.75 5.29 -14.29
C TRP A 100 17.69 4.70 -15.24
N ARG A 101 16.56 5.41 -15.42
CA ARG A 101 15.42 4.98 -16.26
C ARG A 101 14.98 6.12 -17.18
N ASP A 102 14.70 5.77 -18.42
CA ASP A 102 14.20 6.73 -19.42
C ASP A 102 12.67 6.82 -19.45
N ASP A 103 11.98 5.81 -18.85
CA ASP A 103 10.51 5.69 -18.84
C ASP A 103 9.86 6.25 -17.55
N LEU A 104 10.65 6.58 -16.54
CA LEU A 104 10.18 7.13 -15.26
C LEU A 104 10.94 8.42 -14.89
N TYR A 105 10.19 9.45 -14.56
CA TYR A 105 10.78 10.68 -14.01
C TYR A 105 11.09 10.55 -12.52
N PHE A 106 10.16 9.94 -11.78
CA PHE A 106 10.27 9.71 -10.35
C PHE A 106 10.14 8.24 -9.98
N THR A 107 10.78 7.86 -8.88
CA THR A 107 10.63 6.53 -8.28
C THR A 107 9.21 6.39 -7.72
N ILE A 108 8.41 5.51 -8.30
CA ILE A 108 6.99 5.30 -7.98
C ILE A 108 6.72 4.07 -7.12
N ALA A 109 7.71 3.18 -7.00
CA ALA A 109 7.66 1.96 -6.20
C ALA A 109 9.08 1.54 -5.81
N SER A 110 9.24 0.78 -4.74
CA SER A 110 10.56 0.30 -4.29
C SER A 110 11.26 -0.59 -5.32
N ILE A 111 10.50 -1.42 -6.05
CA ILE A 111 11.08 -2.27 -7.11
C ILE A 111 11.64 -1.47 -8.28
N ALA A 112 11.15 -0.25 -8.51
CA ALA A 112 11.60 0.60 -9.62
C ALA A 112 13.12 0.89 -9.55
N VAL A 113 13.72 0.85 -8.36
CA VAL A 113 15.17 1.08 -8.18
C VAL A 113 16.01 -0.12 -8.65
N PHE A 114 15.40 -1.28 -8.80
CA PHE A 114 16.03 -2.52 -9.27
C PHE A 114 15.67 -2.89 -10.70
N GLN A 115 14.71 -2.17 -11.29
CA GLN A 115 14.31 -2.33 -12.69
C GLN A 115 15.09 -1.37 -13.60
N PRO A 116 15.44 -1.79 -14.85
CA PRO A 116 15.28 -3.17 -15.35
C PRO A 116 16.40 -4.13 -14.92
N TYR A 117 17.57 -3.64 -14.55
CA TYR A 117 18.83 -4.37 -14.55
C TYR A 117 18.89 -5.55 -13.56
N ALA A 118 18.56 -5.35 -12.28
CA ALA A 118 18.61 -6.45 -11.31
C ALA A 118 17.48 -7.47 -11.54
N VAL A 119 16.29 -6.99 -11.95
CA VAL A 119 15.16 -7.87 -12.32
C VAL A 119 15.48 -8.70 -13.57
N ALA A 120 16.17 -8.12 -14.55
CA ALA A 120 16.63 -8.85 -15.73
C ALA A 120 17.81 -9.82 -15.45
N GLY A 121 18.42 -9.71 -14.26
CA GLY A 121 19.60 -10.50 -13.89
C GLY A 121 20.90 -9.99 -14.49
N GLU A 122 20.93 -8.78 -15.04
CA GLU A 122 22.09 -8.14 -15.64
C GLU A 122 23.06 -7.59 -14.60
N VAL A 123 22.54 -7.21 -13.43
CA VAL A 123 23.30 -6.68 -12.30
C VAL A 123 22.88 -7.40 -11.03
N GLU A 124 23.84 -7.70 -10.17
CA GLU A 124 23.55 -8.24 -8.84
C GLU A 124 22.86 -7.19 -7.97
N PRO A 125 21.80 -7.55 -7.22
CA PRO A 125 21.24 -6.66 -6.22
C PRO A 125 22.27 -6.42 -5.10
N PRO A 126 22.21 -5.27 -4.40
CA PRO A 126 23.17 -4.92 -3.34
C PRO A 126 23.16 -5.89 -2.16
N ALA A 127 22.06 -6.60 -1.98
CA ALA A 127 21.89 -7.70 -1.04
C ALA A 127 20.70 -8.58 -1.46
N ASN A 128 20.63 -9.83 -0.95
CA ASN A 128 19.56 -10.76 -1.32
C ASN A 128 19.35 -11.82 -0.21
N PRO A 129 18.21 -11.80 0.53
CA PRO A 129 17.11 -10.85 0.44
C PRO A 129 17.44 -9.49 1.08
N LEU A 130 16.69 -8.45 0.72
CA LEU A 130 16.89 -7.10 1.25
C LEU A 130 15.58 -6.45 1.70
N LEU A 131 15.73 -5.40 2.55
CA LEU A 131 14.68 -4.47 2.94
C LEU A 131 15.15 -3.04 2.70
N ILE A 132 14.32 -2.22 2.05
CA ILE A 132 14.62 -0.83 1.69
C ILE A 132 13.47 0.12 2.06
N PRO A 133 13.73 1.24 2.80
CA PRO A 133 12.71 2.26 3.06
C PRO A 133 12.68 3.27 1.89
N GLN A 134 12.08 2.92 0.76
CA GLN A 134 12.14 3.72 -0.45
C GLN A 134 11.07 4.82 -0.48
N PRO A 135 11.45 6.12 -0.43
CA PRO A 135 10.55 7.21 -0.73
C PRO A 135 10.11 7.15 -2.19
N CYS A 136 8.80 7.26 -2.40
CA CYS A 136 8.18 7.23 -3.71
C CYS A 136 7.40 8.51 -3.95
N LEU A 137 7.35 8.98 -5.20
CA LEU A 137 6.51 10.09 -5.64
C LEU A 137 5.45 9.59 -6.63
N ARG A 138 4.16 9.83 -6.29
CA ARG A 138 3.01 9.50 -7.15
C ARG A 138 2.08 10.70 -7.23
N PHE A 139 1.74 11.13 -8.42
CA PHE A 139 0.85 12.27 -8.65
C PHE A 139 -0.50 11.86 -9.23
N LYS A 140 -0.67 10.59 -9.59
CA LYS A 140 -1.94 10.08 -10.11
C LYS A 140 -3.10 10.35 -9.16
N ASP A 141 -2.87 10.11 -7.86
CA ASP A 141 -3.90 10.22 -6.82
C ASP A 141 -3.88 11.59 -6.10
N VAL A 142 -3.33 12.64 -6.73
CA VAL A 142 -3.15 13.97 -6.08
C VAL A 142 -4.46 14.57 -5.59
N GLU A 143 -5.56 14.36 -6.29
CA GLU A 143 -6.90 14.87 -5.94
C GLU A 143 -7.48 14.20 -4.70
N ASN A 144 -6.96 13.02 -4.32
CA ASN A 144 -7.37 12.30 -3.11
C ASN A 144 -6.66 12.79 -1.84
N VAL A 145 -5.57 13.58 -1.99
CA VAL A 145 -4.79 14.07 -0.86
C VAL A 145 -5.63 15.02 -0.01
N GLY A 146 -5.62 14.80 1.31
CA GLY A 146 -6.45 15.56 2.27
C GLY A 146 -7.87 15.04 2.43
N LEU A 147 -8.43 14.30 1.46
CA LEU A 147 -9.80 13.78 1.49
C LEU A 147 -9.88 12.33 1.99
N SER A 148 -9.12 11.44 1.40
CA SER A 148 -9.18 10.00 1.70
C SER A 148 -8.46 9.59 2.98
N GLY A 149 -7.64 10.47 3.54
CA GLY A 149 -6.80 10.21 4.72
C GLY A 149 -5.60 9.28 4.48
N ARG A 150 -5.55 8.57 3.35
CA ARG A 150 -4.52 7.55 3.04
C ARG A 150 -3.54 7.92 1.92
N HIS A 151 -3.93 8.82 1.00
CA HIS A 151 -3.15 9.17 -0.18
C HIS A 151 -2.13 10.27 0.11
N PHE A 152 -0.93 10.07 -0.40
CA PHE A 152 0.20 10.99 -0.31
C PHE A 152 0.83 11.12 -1.70
N THR A 153 1.31 12.31 -2.05
CA THR A 153 2.19 12.48 -3.22
C THR A 153 3.61 12.01 -2.95
N ASN A 154 4.05 12.05 -1.66
CA ASN A 154 5.30 11.45 -1.19
C ASN A 154 5.06 10.50 -0.01
N PHE A 155 5.35 9.22 -0.19
CA PHE A 155 5.24 8.20 0.85
C PHE A 155 6.46 7.27 0.83
N VAL A 156 6.72 6.60 1.95
CA VAL A 156 7.74 5.54 2.00
C VAL A 156 7.05 4.19 1.74
N MET A 157 7.44 3.56 0.64
CA MET A 157 7.17 2.14 0.41
C MET A 157 8.35 1.35 0.95
N VAL A 158 8.15 0.61 2.02
CA VAL A 158 9.17 -0.34 2.45
C VAL A 158 9.13 -1.52 1.49
N GLY A 159 10.22 -1.72 0.76
CA GLY A 159 10.36 -2.83 -0.18
C GLY A 159 11.09 -3.99 0.47
N GLN A 160 10.44 -5.15 0.57
CA GLN A 160 11.10 -6.41 0.86
C GLN A 160 11.27 -7.14 -0.47
N HIS A 161 12.52 -7.36 -0.89
CA HIS A 161 12.81 -7.96 -2.18
C HIS A 161 13.72 -9.19 -2.04
N ALA A 162 13.40 -10.22 -2.83
CA ALA A 162 14.24 -11.40 -3.01
C ALA A 162 14.30 -11.76 -4.49
N PHE A 163 15.52 -11.96 -4.99
CA PHE A 163 15.81 -12.27 -6.39
C PHE A 163 16.19 -13.74 -6.49
N ASN A 164 15.31 -14.55 -7.07
CA ASN A 164 15.46 -16.00 -7.17
C ASN A 164 15.91 -16.38 -8.58
N ARG A 165 17.06 -17.02 -8.68
CA ARG A 165 17.62 -17.55 -9.94
C ARG A 165 17.31 -19.05 -10.07
N PRO A 166 17.39 -19.64 -11.26
CA PRO A 166 17.14 -21.07 -11.46
C PRO A 166 18.02 -21.99 -10.60
N ASP A 167 19.24 -21.55 -10.30
CA ASP A 167 20.23 -22.28 -9.51
C ASP A 167 20.20 -21.93 -8.02
N LYS A 168 19.49 -20.87 -7.62
CA LYS A 168 19.46 -20.40 -6.23
C LYS A 168 18.13 -19.71 -5.90
N GLU A 169 17.23 -20.44 -5.27
CA GLU A 169 16.06 -19.86 -4.61
C GLU A 169 16.45 -19.33 -3.22
N VAL A 170 16.10 -18.08 -2.93
CA VAL A 170 16.44 -17.38 -1.69
C VAL A 170 15.20 -17.29 -0.78
N LEU A 171 14.07 -16.87 -1.34
CA LEU A 171 12.80 -16.70 -0.64
C LEU A 171 11.69 -16.63 -1.68
N TRP A 172 10.63 -17.41 -1.52
CA TRP A 172 9.54 -17.41 -2.47
C TRP A 172 8.18 -17.21 -1.78
N LYS A 173 7.09 -17.62 -2.41
CA LYS A 173 5.71 -17.29 -2.07
C LYS A 173 5.33 -17.56 -0.60
N ASN A 174 5.57 -18.80 -0.13
CA ASN A 174 5.17 -19.19 1.23
C ASN A 174 5.89 -18.38 2.29
N GLU A 175 7.22 -18.30 2.17
CA GLU A 175 8.07 -17.58 3.13
C GLU A 175 7.75 -16.08 3.12
N ALA A 176 7.46 -15.49 1.95
CA ALA A 176 7.11 -14.07 1.86
C ALA A 176 5.80 -13.75 2.59
N ILE A 177 4.76 -14.59 2.40
CA ILE A 177 3.47 -14.42 3.07
C ILE A 177 3.58 -14.76 4.57
N GLU A 178 4.32 -15.79 4.94
CA GLU A 178 4.57 -16.12 6.34
C GLU A 178 5.27 -14.98 7.07
N LEU A 179 6.31 -14.38 6.47
CA LEU A 179 7.06 -13.27 7.07
C LEU A 179 6.17 -12.06 7.35
N ILE A 180 5.34 -11.63 6.39
CA ILE A 180 4.44 -10.49 6.64
C ILE A 180 3.35 -10.85 7.66
N TYR A 181 2.80 -12.05 7.60
CA TYR A 181 1.85 -12.50 8.62
C TYR A 181 2.46 -12.49 10.03
N ARG A 182 3.67 -13.01 10.19
CA ARG A 182 4.40 -12.98 11.46
C ARG A 182 4.75 -11.56 11.90
N PHE A 183 5.15 -10.70 10.98
CA PHE A 183 5.35 -9.28 11.31
C PHE A 183 4.07 -8.65 11.84
N MET A 184 2.94 -8.86 11.18
CA MET A 184 1.64 -8.33 11.63
C MET A 184 1.23 -8.88 13.00
N THR A 185 1.37 -10.18 13.22
CA THR A 185 0.88 -10.83 14.46
C THR A 185 1.86 -10.72 15.62
N GLU A 186 3.15 -11.00 15.41
CA GLU A 186 4.16 -11.06 16.48
C GLU A 186 4.74 -9.67 16.80
N ALA A 187 5.12 -8.90 15.79
CA ALA A 187 5.78 -7.62 15.98
C ALA A 187 4.78 -6.48 16.17
N VAL A 188 3.74 -6.39 15.33
CA VAL A 188 2.71 -5.35 15.42
C VAL A 188 1.66 -5.71 16.45
N GLY A 189 1.28 -6.98 16.57
CA GLY A 189 0.28 -7.48 17.53
C GLY A 189 -1.16 -7.36 16.99
N ILE A 190 -1.33 -7.47 15.67
CA ILE A 190 -2.65 -7.53 15.04
C ILE A 190 -3.28 -8.90 15.31
N PRO A 191 -4.54 -8.99 15.73
CA PRO A 191 -5.25 -10.24 15.86
C PRO A 191 -5.30 -10.99 14.53
N LYS A 192 -4.91 -12.25 14.54
CA LYS A 192 -4.77 -13.04 13.30
C LYS A 192 -6.09 -13.21 12.51
N GLU A 193 -7.23 -13.22 13.20
CA GLU A 193 -8.57 -13.35 12.64
C GLU A 193 -9.00 -12.09 11.84
N GLU A 194 -8.33 -10.97 12.06
CA GLU A 194 -8.62 -9.71 11.36
C GLU A 194 -7.88 -9.57 10.04
N ILE A 195 -6.85 -10.39 9.82
CA ILE A 195 -6.03 -10.34 8.61
C ILE A 195 -6.77 -11.03 7.46
N VAL A 196 -6.88 -10.30 6.35
CA VAL A 196 -7.47 -10.79 5.11
C VAL A 196 -6.47 -10.64 3.98
N PHE A 197 -6.30 -11.69 3.17
CA PHE A 197 -5.46 -11.67 1.99
C PHE A 197 -6.30 -11.72 0.73
N HIS A 198 -6.06 -10.81 -0.23
CA HIS A 198 -6.76 -10.75 -1.52
C HIS A 198 -5.92 -11.29 -2.65
N GLU A 199 -6.56 -12.00 -3.57
CA GLU A 199 -5.94 -12.40 -4.83
C GLU A 199 -6.00 -11.26 -5.83
N ASP A 200 -4.84 -10.78 -6.30
CA ASP A 200 -4.73 -9.75 -7.32
C ASP A 200 -3.60 -10.05 -8.31
N VAL A 201 -3.40 -9.14 -9.24
CA VAL A 201 -2.32 -9.15 -10.23
C VAL A 201 -1.67 -7.78 -10.25
N TRP A 202 -0.36 -7.76 -10.24
CA TRP A 202 0.40 -6.55 -10.45
C TRP A 202 1.15 -6.60 -11.80
N ALA A 203 1.18 -5.46 -12.51
CA ALA A 203 1.94 -5.28 -13.73
C ALA A 203 2.55 -3.86 -13.78
N GLY A 204 3.84 -3.78 -14.09
CA GLY A 204 4.56 -2.52 -14.19
C GLY A 204 5.98 -2.68 -14.72
N GLY A 205 6.47 -1.70 -15.50
CA GLY A 205 7.83 -1.75 -16.07
C GLY A 205 8.08 -2.95 -16.99
N GLY A 206 7.05 -3.44 -17.70
CA GLY A 206 7.13 -4.61 -18.58
C GLY A 206 7.13 -5.96 -17.86
N ASN A 207 7.07 -5.97 -16.51
CA ASN A 207 7.04 -7.17 -15.70
C ASN A 207 5.70 -7.33 -14.99
N PHE A 208 5.30 -8.56 -14.67
CA PHE A 208 4.07 -8.82 -13.95
C PHE A 208 4.06 -10.18 -13.24
N GLY A 209 3.05 -10.35 -12.38
CA GLY A 209 2.80 -11.60 -11.70
C GLY A 209 1.52 -11.58 -10.86
N PRO A 210 1.06 -12.75 -10.39
CA PRO A 210 0.03 -12.79 -9.36
C PRO A 210 0.53 -12.09 -8.11
N SER A 211 -0.38 -11.44 -7.39
CA SER A 211 -0.07 -10.75 -6.13
C SER A 211 -1.07 -11.09 -5.05
N ILE A 212 -0.64 -10.94 -3.82
CA ILE A 212 -1.47 -11.04 -2.62
C ILE A 212 -1.41 -9.70 -1.91
N GLU A 213 -2.55 -9.02 -1.84
CA GLU A 213 -2.76 -7.84 -1.01
C GLU A 213 -3.23 -8.25 0.38
N TYR A 214 -2.92 -7.46 1.42
CA TYR A 214 -3.36 -7.79 2.76
C TYR A 214 -3.99 -6.59 3.45
N PHE A 215 -5.15 -6.86 4.09
CA PHE A 215 -6.04 -5.88 4.68
C PHE A 215 -6.28 -6.17 6.16
N VAL A 216 -6.46 -5.11 6.93
CA VAL A 216 -6.92 -5.17 8.32
C VAL A 216 -7.88 -4.01 8.56
N ARG A 217 -9.07 -4.32 9.08
CA ARG A 217 -10.11 -3.32 9.45
C ARG A 217 -10.40 -2.28 8.36
N GLY A 218 -10.43 -2.70 7.10
CA GLY A 218 -10.73 -1.83 5.96
C GLY A 218 -9.52 -1.07 5.40
N LEU A 219 -8.31 -1.33 5.88
CA LEU A 219 -7.10 -0.70 5.36
C LEU A 219 -6.20 -1.74 4.69
N GLU A 220 -5.88 -1.53 3.42
CA GLU A 220 -4.79 -2.23 2.75
C GLU A 220 -3.46 -1.80 3.36
N LEU A 221 -2.68 -2.74 3.85
CA LEU A 221 -1.38 -2.47 4.47
C LEU A 221 -0.21 -2.66 3.51
N GLY A 222 -0.39 -3.43 2.45
CA GLY A 222 0.60 -3.65 1.41
C GLY A 222 0.24 -4.82 0.51
N ASN A 223 1.15 -5.15 -0.41
CA ASN A 223 1.00 -6.28 -1.30
C ASN A 223 2.32 -7.01 -1.57
N VAL A 224 2.22 -8.31 -1.81
CA VAL A 224 3.34 -9.17 -2.22
C VAL A 224 3.10 -9.60 -3.66
N VAL A 225 3.98 -9.16 -4.57
CA VAL A 225 3.95 -9.55 -5.98
C VAL A 225 4.91 -10.72 -6.19
N PHE A 226 4.42 -11.78 -6.77
CA PHE A 226 5.22 -12.91 -7.24
C PHE A 226 5.60 -12.67 -8.70
N MET A 227 6.54 -11.74 -8.91
CA MET A 227 6.95 -11.30 -10.24
C MET A 227 7.70 -12.43 -10.94
N GLN A 228 7.11 -12.96 -12.01
CA GLN A 228 7.65 -14.13 -12.71
C GLN A 228 7.44 -14.09 -14.23
N PHE A 229 6.81 -13.03 -14.76
CA PHE A 229 6.56 -12.88 -16.19
C PHE A 229 7.03 -11.55 -16.70
N LYS A 230 7.45 -11.49 -17.97
CA LYS A 230 7.68 -10.24 -18.72
C LYS A 230 6.84 -10.23 -19.99
N GLU A 231 6.43 -9.02 -20.38
CA GLU A 231 5.74 -8.78 -21.66
C GLU A 231 6.70 -8.99 -22.84
N THR A 232 6.17 -9.53 -23.94
CA THR A 232 6.82 -9.65 -25.24
C THR A 232 5.86 -9.16 -26.32
N ASP A 233 6.36 -8.97 -27.54
CA ASP A 233 5.53 -8.54 -28.69
C ASP A 233 4.39 -9.54 -28.98
N ASP A 234 4.64 -10.83 -28.77
CA ASP A 234 3.69 -11.93 -29.05
C ASP A 234 2.91 -12.40 -27.79
N GLY A 235 3.05 -11.69 -26.65
CA GLY A 235 2.37 -12.06 -25.41
C GLY A 235 3.23 -11.88 -24.16
N TYR A 236 3.67 -12.99 -23.55
CA TYR A 236 4.56 -12.93 -22.39
C TYR A 236 5.36 -14.23 -22.22
N GLU A 237 6.49 -14.12 -21.54
CA GLU A 237 7.34 -15.26 -21.19
C GLU A 237 7.71 -15.25 -19.68
N GLN A 238 8.24 -16.36 -19.19
CA GLN A 238 8.71 -16.43 -17.81
C GLN A 238 10.04 -15.67 -17.66
N LEU A 239 10.17 -14.92 -16.57
CA LEU A 239 11.43 -14.33 -16.16
C LEU A 239 12.42 -15.43 -15.74
N GLN A 240 13.68 -15.27 -16.09
CA GLN A 240 14.76 -16.10 -15.56
C GLN A 240 14.97 -15.85 -14.07
N THR A 241 14.94 -14.58 -13.67
CA THR A 241 14.97 -14.17 -12.25
C THR A 241 13.56 -13.95 -11.77
N ARG A 242 13.05 -14.83 -10.89
CA ARG A 242 11.77 -14.62 -10.22
C ARG A 242 11.98 -13.71 -9.02
N VAL A 243 11.14 -12.69 -8.86
CA VAL A 243 11.34 -11.69 -7.82
C VAL A 243 10.15 -11.67 -6.86
N ILE A 244 10.43 -11.71 -5.56
CA ILE A 244 9.48 -11.23 -4.56
C ILE A 244 9.59 -9.71 -4.56
N ASP A 245 8.54 -9.07 -5.04
CA ASP A 245 8.34 -7.62 -4.96
C ASP A 245 7.25 -7.34 -3.94
N HIS A 246 7.66 -7.07 -2.72
CA HIS A 246 6.75 -6.82 -1.61
C HIS A 246 6.79 -5.35 -1.23
N GLY A 247 5.70 -4.64 -1.49
CA GLY A 247 5.50 -3.24 -1.12
C GLY A 247 4.70 -3.13 0.18
N ILE A 248 5.33 -2.60 1.23
CA ILE A 248 4.75 -2.45 2.57
C ILE A 248 4.49 -0.96 2.83
N GLY A 249 3.27 -0.61 3.19
CA GLY A 249 2.87 0.76 3.49
C GLY A 249 3.28 1.21 4.88
N LEU A 250 4.45 1.84 5.03
CA LEU A 250 4.95 2.29 6.34
C LEU A 250 3.95 3.22 7.05
N SER A 251 3.43 4.21 6.33
CA SER A 251 2.41 5.13 6.85
C SER A 251 1.12 4.43 7.27
N ARG A 252 0.73 3.39 6.55
CA ARG A 252 -0.48 2.61 6.83
C ARG A 252 -0.33 1.77 8.09
N PHE A 253 0.82 1.14 8.34
CA PHE A 253 1.11 0.43 9.59
C PHE A 253 1.17 1.38 10.79
N ALA A 254 1.80 2.55 10.64
CA ALA A 254 1.78 3.57 11.69
C ALA A 254 0.34 4.06 11.95
N TRP A 255 -0.44 4.30 10.91
CA TRP A 255 -1.80 4.81 11.01
C TRP A 255 -2.77 3.83 11.68
N ILE A 256 -2.76 2.56 11.27
CA ILE A 256 -3.64 1.55 11.84
C ILE A 256 -3.36 1.32 13.34
N SER A 257 -2.09 1.45 13.75
CA SER A 257 -1.69 1.31 15.16
C SER A 257 -2.07 2.51 16.04
N ASN A 258 -2.38 3.66 15.44
CA ASN A 258 -2.78 4.87 16.14
C ASN A 258 -4.29 5.14 16.06
N GLY A 259 -4.97 4.71 15.00
CA GLY A 259 -6.41 4.91 14.82
C GLY A 259 -6.85 6.38 14.70
N THR A 260 -5.94 7.25 14.25
CA THR A 260 -6.22 8.67 14.00
C THR A 260 -7.12 8.84 12.77
N ARG A 261 -7.74 10.01 12.61
CA ARG A 261 -8.64 10.31 11.47
C ARG A 261 -7.92 10.21 10.13
N THR A 262 -6.65 10.60 10.08
CA THR A 262 -5.85 10.56 8.86
C THR A 262 -4.45 10.01 9.13
N ALA A 263 -3.80 9.48 8.12
CA ALA A 263 -2.41 9.08 8.18
C ALA A 263 -1.46 10.28 8.32
N TYR A 264 -1.87 11.48 7.89
CA TYR A 264 -1.06 12.71 8.02
C TYR A 264 -0.77 13.04 9.48
N ASP A 265 -1.77 12.83 10.37
CA ASP A 265 -1.64 13.07 11.81
C ASP A 265 -0.59 12.17 12.48
N VAL A 266 -0.16 11.10 11.83
CA VAL A 266 0.87 10.17 12.33
C VAL A 266 2.21 10.36 11.61
N VAL A 267 2.17 10.68 10.30
CA VAL A 267 3.39 10.79 9.47
C VAL A 267 4.15 12.09 9.73
N PHE A 268 3.43 13.21 9.94
CA PHE A 268 4.02 14.51 10.23
C PHE A 268 3.21 15.31 11.27
N PRO A 269 3.09 14.78 12.51
CA PRO A 269 2.19 15.32 13.55
C PRO A 269 2.49 16.76 13.90
N SER A 270 3.75 17.16 14.06
CA SER A 270 4.15 18.54 14.39
C SER A 270 3.81 19.54 13.29
N VAL A 271 3.92 19.14 12.02
CA VAL A 271 3.50 19.99 10.89
C VAL A 271 1.99 20.18 10.92
N MET A 272 1.22 19.11 11.17
CA MET A 272 -0.22 19.20 11.25
C MET A 272 -0.70 20.01 12.47
N GLU A 273 -0.01 19.89 13.61
CA GLU A 273 -0.30 20.72 14.78
C GLU A 273 -0.13 22.21 14.45
N TYR A 274 0.97 22.58 13.79
CA TYR A 274 1.21 23.97 13.34
C TYR A 274 0.18 24.43 12.30
N LEU A 275 -0.14 23.63 11.29
CA LEU A 275 -1.09 24.00 10.25
C LEU A 275 -2.52 24.17 10.78
N LYS A 276 -2.93 23.41 11.78
CA LYS A 276 -4.25 23.52 12.44
C LYS A 276 -4.43 24.84 13.21
N GLU A 277 -3.36 25.58 13.52
CA GLU A 277 -3.48 26.94 14.07
C GLU A 277 -4.07 27.94 13.06
N PHE A 278 -3.93 27.69 11.75
CA PHE A 278 -4.46 28.57 10.70
C PHE A 278 -5.94 28.33 10.40
N TYR A 279 -6.38 27.10 10.54
CA TYR A 279 -7.78 26.72 10.29
C TYR A 279 -8.13 25.40 11.00
N THR A 280 -9.27 25.41 11.65
CA THR A 280 -9.94 24.22 12.17
C THR A 280 -11.41 24.29 11.75
N PRO A 281 -11.98 23.24 11.14
CA PRO A 281 -13.35 23.28 10.67
C PRO A 281 -14.32 23.39 11.88
N ASP A 282 -15.34 24.24 11.73
CA ASP A 282 -16.45 24.31 12.71
C ASP A 282 -17.44 23.16 12.48
N VAL A 283 -16.91 21.94 12.62
CA VAL A 283 -17.64 20.68 12.43
C VAL A 283 -17.48 19.85 13.70
N PRO A 284 -18.56 19.28 14.24
CA PRO A 284 -18.47 18.45 15.45
C PRO A 284 -17.48 17.29 15.29
N GLU A 285 -16.70 17.02 16.34
CA GLU A 285 -15.71 15.91 16.37
C GLU A 285 -16.33 14.56 16.00
N THR A 286 -17.59 14.33 16.40
CA THR A 286 -18.33 13.11 16.07
C THR A 286 -18.54 12.97 14.56
N VAL A 287 -18.88 14.08 13.88
CA VAL A 287 -19.07 14.11 12.42
C VAL A 287 -17.74 13.89 11.71
N LEU A 288 -16.65 14.53 12.16
CA LEU A 288 -15.30 14.33 11.62
C LEU A 288 -14.83 12.88 11.77
N ASN A 289 -15.13 12.23 12.88
CA ASN A 289 -14.78 10.81 13.11
C ASN A 289 -15.60 9.88 12.21
N GLU A 290 -16.89 10.12 12.04
CA GLU A 290 -17.73 9.32 11.13
C GLU A 290 -17.32 9.54 9.65
N PHE A 291 -17.01 10.78 9.28
CA PHE A 291 -16.43 11.05 7.96
C PHE A 291 -15.12 10.26 7.73
N ALA A 292 -14.19 10.31 8.68
CA ALA A 292 -12.90 9.60 8.58
C ALA A 292 -13.09 8.10 8.34
N LYS A 293 -14.08 7.46 8.98
CA LYS A 293 -14.42 6.05 8.71
C LYS A 293 -14.90 5.82 7.28
N MET A 294 -15.64 6.77 6.70
CA MET A 294 -16.16 6.67 5.34
C MET A 294 -15.16 7.15 4.26
N SER A 295 -14.13 7.89 4.65
CA SER A 295 -13.19 8.53 3.72
C SER A 295 -12.44 7.50 2.82
N GLY A 296 -12.33 6.25 3.25
CA GLY A 296 -11.78 5.17 2.46
C GLY A 296 -12.51 4.89 1.15
N LYS A 297 -13.78 5.33 1.03
CA LYS A 297 -14.59 5.24 -0.20
C LYS A 297 -14.22 6.30 -1.23
N LEU A 298 -13.56 7.38 -0.81
CA LEU A 298 -13.16 8.48 -1.68
C LEU A 298 -11.89 8.08 -2.44
N ASN A 299 -12.07 7.72 -3.71
CA ASN A 299 -11.01 7.45 -4.65
C ASN A 299 -11.41 7.97 -6.03
N PHE A 300 -10.84 9.11 -6.45
CA PHE A 300 -11.19 9.78 -7.70
C PHE A 300 -10.92 8.92 -8.94
N ASP A 301 -9.96 7.99 -8.86
CA ASP A 301 -9.64 7.10 -9.98
C ASP A 301 -10.62 5.94 -10.16
N GLU A 302 -11.35 5.57 -9.12
CA GLU A 302 -12.20 4.37 -9.08
C GLU A 302 -13.69 4.70 -9.07
N VAL A 303 -14.06 5.93 -8.66
CA VAL A 303 -15.45 6.38 -8.52
C VAL A 303 -15.87 7.16 -9.75
N GLU A 304 -16.85 6.66 -10.49
CA GLU A 304 -17.36 7.30 -11.72
C GLU A 304 -18.06 8.65 -11.45
N ASP A 305 -18.83 8.76 -10.36
CA ASP A 305 -19.51 10.00 -9.95
C ASP A 305 -19.15 10.36 -8.51
N MET A 306 -18.02 11.07 -8.37
CA MET A 306 -17.55 11.56 -7.08
C MET A 306 -18.55 12.53 -6.44
N GLY A 307 -19.25 13.34 -7.22
CA GLY A 307 -20.26 14.27 -6.71
C GLY A 307 -21.45 13.52 -6.09
N ALA A 308 -21.90 12.42 -6.69
CA ALA A 308 -22.95 11.59 -6.12
C ALA A 308 -22.47 10.92 -4.80
N LEU A 309 -21.25 10.41 -4.76
CA LEU A 309 -20.69 9.82 -3.55
C LEU A 309 -20.54 10.85 -2.42
N MET A 310 -20.07 12.06 -2.73
CA MET A 310 -19.99 13.14 -1.73
C MET A 310 -21.36 13.48 -1.13
N ARG A 311 -22.40 13.60 -1.96
CA ARG A 311 -23.77 13.82 -1.49
C ARG A 311 -24.29 12.67 -0.63
N GLU A 312 -23.97 11.41 -1.00
CA GLU A 312 -24.32 10.23 -0.19
C GLU A 312 -23.66 10.29 1.19
N ILE A 313 -22.38 10.67 1.25
CA ILE A 313 -21.64 10.82 2.51
C ILE A 313 -22.28 11.92 3.37
N GLU A 314 -22.59 13.09 2.81
CA GLU A 314 -23.27 14.18 3.53
C GLU A 314 -24.61 13.76 4.11
N GLN A 315 -25.40 13.00 3.35
CA GLN A 315 -26.67 12.42 3.82
C GLN A 315 -26.45 11.46 5.00
N LYS A 316 -25.44 10.57 4.91
CA LYS A 316 -25.11 9.63 5.98
C LYS A 316 -24.61 10.32 7.24
N LEU A 317 -23.84 11.39 7.08
CA LEU A 317 -23.38 12.23 8.20
C LEU A 317 -24.52 13.04 8.82
N ASN A 318 -25.65 13.17 8.13
CA ASN A 318 -26.71 14.11 8.46
C ASN A 318 -26.18 15.54 8.69
N TYR A 319 -25.21 15.95 7.84
CA TYR A 319 -24.51 17.22 7.93
C TYR A 319 -24.40 17.87 6.52
N PRO A 320 -25.35 18.74 6.16
CA PRO A 320 -25.39 19.41 4.85
C PRO A 320 -24.18 20.31 4.64
N ASN A 321 -23.69 20.38 3.41
CA ASN A 321 -22.51 21.19 3.03
C ASN A 321 -21.23 20.82 3.81
N PHE A 322 -21.10 19.56 4.24
CA PHE A 322 -19.92 19.07 4.96
C PHE A 322 -18.64 19.32 4.16
N PHE A 323 -18.62 18.95 2.89
CA PHE A 323 -17.41 19.08 2.07
C PHE A 323 -17.00 20.54 1.82
N GLU A 324 -17.94 21.47 1.76
CA GLU A 324 -17.63 22.89 1.66
C GLU A 324 -16.89 23.39 2.92
N GLN A 325 -17.31 22.95 4.10
CA GLN A 325 -16.69 23.31 5.38
C GLN A 325 -15.39 22.53 5.63
N TYR A 326 -15.29 21.29 5.16
CA TYR A 326 -14.12 20.45 5.35
C TYR A 326 -12.99 20.77 4.38
N ARG A 327 -13.29 21.28 3.19
CA ARG A 327 -12.32 21.54 2.10
C ARG A 327 -11.12 22.37 2.54
N PRO A 328 -11.24 23.52 3.24
CA PRO A 328 -10.07 24.28 3.67
C PRO A 328 -9.14 23.48 4.60
N PHE A 329 -9.72 22.57 5.38
CA PHE A 329 -8.95 21.68 6.25
C PHE A 329 -8.25 20.58 5.46
N ALA A 330 -8.88 20.01 4.44
CA ALA A 330 -8.24 19.09 3.52
C ALA A 330 -7.06 19.75 2.77
N GLU A 331 -7.17 21.02 2.43
CA GLU A 331 -6.10 21.81 1.79
C GLU A 331 -4.89 21.99 2.71
N LEU A 332 -5.06 22.05 4.04
CA LEU A 332 -3.92 22.04 4.98
C LEU A 332 -3.14 20.73 4.92
N TYR A 333 -3.82 19.59 4.84
CA TYR A 333 -3.16 18.30 4.64
C TYR A 333 -2.39 18.25 3.32
N ALA A 334 -2.97 18.82 2.25
CA ALA A 334 -2.31 18.92 0.95
C ALA A 334 -1.05 19.80 1.01
N ILE A 335 -1.09 20.94 1.72
CA ILE A 335 0.08 21.80 1.95
C ILE A 335 1.19 21.02 2.66
N GLY A 336 0.89 20.28 3.72
CA GLY A 336 1.86 19.46 4.43
C GLY A 336 2.49 18.37 3.56
N ASP A 337 1.66 17.64 2.81
CA ASP A 337 2.08 16.58 1.91
C ASP A 337 2.94 17.13 0.75
N HIS A 338 2.47 18.16 0.06
CA HIS A 338 3.15 18.72 -1.11
C HIS A 338 4.47 19.41 -0.73
N THR A 339 4.54 20.04 0.44
CA THR A 339 5.80 20.60 0.97
C THR A 339 6.83 19.50 1.21
N LYS A 340 6.41 18.38 1.82
CA LYS A 340 7.27 17.21 1.99
C LYS A 340 7.74 16.64 0.65
N THR A 341 6.84 16.56 -0.33
CA THR A 341 7.15 16.07 -1.69
C THR A 341 8.21 16.93 -2.36
N LEU A 342 8.06 18.26 -2.32
CA LEU A 342 9.04 19.20 -2.85
C LEU A 342 10.39 19.09 -2.17
N LEU A 343 10.44 18.95 -0.84
CA LEU A 343 11.67 18.76 -0.10
C LEU A 343 12.45 17.53 -0.56
N PHE A 344 11.77 16.39 -0.73
CA PHE A 344 12.40 15.17 -1.23
C PHE A 344 12.87 15.32 -2.68
N ALA A 345 12.02 15.86 -3.56
CA ALA A 345 12.34 16.05 -4.96
C ALA A 345 13.56 16.97 -5.15
N VAL A 346 13.59 18.13 -4.49
CA VAL A 346 14.69 19.11 -4.59
C VAL A 346 15.97 18.57 -3.97
N ASN A 347 15.88 17.91 -2.80
CA ASN A 347 17.04 17.30 -2.14
C ASN A 347 17.71 16.24 -3.02
N ASP A 348 16.94 15.48 -3.76
CA ASP A 348 17.42 14.43 -4.67
C ASP A 348 17.73 14.95 -6.09
N GLY A 349 17.67 16.29 -6.29
CA GLY A 349 18.15 16.97 -7.49
C GLY A 349 17.13 17.19 -8.60
N ALA A 350 15.81 17.16 -8.28
CA ALA A 350 14.78 17.68 -9.18
C ALA A 350 14.65 19.19 -8.96
N PHE A 351 15.16 19.97 -9.89
CA PHE A 351 15.05 21.44 -9.83
C PHE A 351 13.87 21.93 -10.66
N PRO A 352 13.10 22.92 -10.18
CA PRO A 352 12.10 23.58 -10.99
C PRO A 352 12.70 24.14 -12.29
N SER A 353 12.04 23.90 -13.40
CA SER A 353 12.41 24.45 -14.71
C SER A 353 11.20 25.10 -15.35
N ASN A 354 11.46 25.99 -16.35
CA ASN A 354 10.40 26.64 -17.13
C ASN A 354 9.97 25.80 -18.35
N VAL A 355 10.33 24.52 -18.39
CA VAL A 355 10.03 23.64 -19.52
C VAL A 355 9.07 22.56 -19.05
#